data_12f52c0dbc407ebf970b317ff227ca7f
#
_entry.id   12f52c0dbc407ebf970b317ff227ca7f
#
_cell.length_a   1.000
_cell.length_b   1.000
_cell.length_c   1.000
_cell.angle_alpha   90.00
_cell.angle_beta   90.00
_cell.angle_gamma   90.00
#
_symmetry.space_group_name_H-M   'P 1'
#
loop_
_entity.id
_entity.type
_entity.pdbx_description
1 polymer ?
#
loop_
_entity_poly.entity_id
_entity_poly.type
_entity_poly.pdbx_seq_one_letter_code
_entity_poly.pdbx_strand_id
1 'polypeptide(L)'
;MPEDYTSLVTAMKALTQASAVTSEPDKVLKVAEDGWDTRPDADSYGEIYLEFETGSLDGDNRKKNRAFEGSVHLFSRKRDGEGWPALIEQTLTEYCDSCWRLDYHTHETETNLFHWEWVYQVEG
;
A
#
# COMPACT_ATOMS: atom_id res chain seq x y z
N MET A 1 20.73 -1.39 4.06
CA MET A 1 19.76 -2.37 4.55
C MET A 1 18.71 -2.60 3.52
N PRO A 2 18.50 -3.84 3.08
CA PRO A 2 17.37 -4.10 2.20
C PRO A 2 16.08 -3.81 2.95
N GLU A 3 15.17 -3.17 2.27
CA GLU A 3 13.85 -2.95 2.80
C GLU A 3 13.05 -4.24 2.62
N ASP A 4 12.39 -4.66 3.67
CA ASP A 4 11.67 -5.92 3.65
C ASP A 4 10.16 -5.68 3.73
N TYR A 5 9.41 -6.77 3.62
CA TYR A 5 7.95 -6.70 3.66
C TYR A 5 7.44 -6.07 4.97
N THR A 6 8.04 -6.44 6.09
CA THR A 6 7.63 -5.91 7.40
C THR A 6 7.81 -4.39 7.46
N SER A 7 8.93 -3.90 6.92
CA SER A 7 9.18 -2.45 6.86
C SER A 7 8.17 -1.75 5.96
N LEU A 8 7.84 -2.35 4.83
CA LEU A 8 6.84 -1.82 3.92
C LEU A 8 5.47 -1.72 4.60
N VAL A 9 5.04 -2.78 5.28
CA VAL A 9 3.76 -2.79 6.00
C VAL A 9 3.74 -1.71 7.08
N THR A 10 4.81 -1.61 7.85
CA THR A 10 4.93 -0.60 8.91
C THR A 10 4.80 0.81 8.32
N ALA A 11 5.50 1.06 7.21
CA ALA A 11 5.43 2.36 6.54
C ALA A 11 4.03 2.67 6.00
N MET A 12 3.37 1.68 5.40
CA MET A 12 2.00 1.86 4.91
C MET A 12 1.01 2.18 6.03
N LYS A 13 1.16 1.52 7.17
CA LYS A 13 0.29 1.77 8.33
C LYS A 13 0.59 3.10 9.02
N ALA A 14 1.72 3.72 8.71
CA ALA A 14 2.14 4.99 9.30
C ALA A 14 1.88 6.20 8.39
N LEU A 15 1.22 6.02 7.27
CA LEU A 15 0.96 7.12 6.34
C LEU A 15 0.11 8.20 6.98
N THR A 16 0.62 9.42 6.94
CA THR A 16 -0.04 10.58 7.54
C THR A 16 0.05 11.78 6.61
N GLN A 17 -0.92 12.68 6.76
CA GLN A 17 -0.90 13.98 6.12
C GLN A 17 -0.99 15.04 7.21
N ALA A 18 -0.09 15.99 7.17
CA ALA A 18 -0.09 17.08 8.14
C ALA A 18 -1.38 17.89 8.01
N SER A 19 -2.00 18.21 9.15
CA SER A 19 -3.16 19.09 9.17
C SER A 19 -2.74 20.51 8.79
N ALA A 20 -3.55 21.15 7.94
CA ALA A 20 -3.35 22.55 7.61
C ALA A 20 -3.69 23.47 8.80
N VAL A 21 -4.42 22.95 9.78
CA VAL A 21 -4.81 23.68 10.98
C VAL A 21 -4.03 23.12 12.15
N THR A 22 -3.24 23.98 12.79
CA THR A 22 -2.31 23.53 13.85
C THR A 22 -3.03 22.98 15.07
N SER A 23 -4.29 23.32 15.27
CA SER A 23 -5.09 22.81 16.38
C SER A 23 -5.73 21.45 16.11
N GLU A 24 -5.61 20.93 14.90
CA GLU A 24 -6.19 19.64 14.53
C GLU A 24 -5.09 18.58 14.40
N PRO A 25 -5.39 17.32 14.74
CA PRO A 25 -4.40 16.26 14.56
C PRO A 25 -4.14 16.00 13.10
N ASP A 26 -2.96 15.44 12.81
CA ASP A 26 -2.64 14.98 11.47
C ASP A 26 -3.62 13.89 11.05
N LYS A 27 -3.86 13.83 9.75
CA LYS A 27 -4.74 12.84 9.16
C LYS A 27 -3.95 11.55 8.94
N VAL A 28 -4.51 10.43 9.36
CA VAL A 28 -3.87 9.12 9.24
C VAL A 28 -4.71 8.25 8.33
N LEU A 29 -4.05 7.56 7.41
CA LEU A 29 -4.72 6.55 6.60
C LEU A 29 -4.80 5.25 7.38
N LYS A 30 -6.01 4.74 7.57
CA LYS A 30 -6.22 3.44 8.20
C LYS A 30 -5.90 2.35 7.17
N VAL A 31 -4.90 1.54 7.45
CA VAL A 31 -4.48 0.47 6.56
C VAL A 31 -4.53 -0.85 7.33
N ALA A 32 -5.20 -1.83 6.78
CA ALA A 32 -5.24 -3.17 7.35
C ALA A 32 -4.35 -4.11 6.55
N GLU A 33 -3.73 -5.03 7.22
CA GLU A 33 -3.03 -6.14 6.60
C GLU A 33 -4.02 -7.27 6.38
N ASP A 34 -4.08 -7.77 5.14
CA ASP A 34 -4.96 -8.87 4.74
C ASP A 34 -6.46 -8.55 4.82
N GLY A 35 -6.80 -7.26 4.87
CA GLY A 35 -8.18 -6.81 4.79
C GLY A 35 -8.80 -6.44 6.12
N TRP A 36 -10.03 -5.96 6.04
CA TRP A 36 -10.79 -5.50 7.19
C TRP A 36 -11.90 -6.48 7.55
N ASP A 37 -12.03 -6.79 8.84
CA ASP A 37 -13.20 -7.51 9.32
C ASP A 37 -14.45 -6.63 9.23
N THR A 38 -14.29 -5.36 9.55
CA THR A 38 -15.36 -4.35 9.43
C THR A 38 -14.74 -3.12 8.81
N ARG A 39 -15.36 -2.60 7.75
CA ARG A 39 -14.86 -1.40 7.08
C ARG A 39 -14.79 -0.22 8.05
N PRO A 40 -13.67 0.53 8.03
CA PRO A 40 -13.57 1.72 8.87
C PRO A 40 -14.54 2.80 8.40
N ASP A 41 -15.03 3.58 9.35
CA ASP A 41 -15.84 4.77 9.05
C ASP A 41 -14.89 5.92 8.75
N ALA A 42 -14.42 5.97 7.51
CA ALA A 42 -13.48 6.98 7.04
C ALA A 42 -13.71 7.19 5.55
N ASP A 43 -13.39 8.40 5.08
CA ASP A 43 -13.51 8.71 3.64
C ASP A 43 -12.53 7.91 2.81
N SER A 44 -11.38 7.59 3.36
CA SER A 44 -10.36 6.79 2.68
C SER A 44 -9.80 5.76 3.65
N TYR A 45 -9.52 4.57 3.14
CA TYR A 45 -8.84 3.52 3.89
C TYR A 45 -8.09 2.62 2.93
N GLY A 46 -7.12 1.88 3.45
CA GLY A 46 -6.28 1.03 2.64
C GLY A 46 -6.20 -0.40 3.14
N GLU A 47 -5.68 -1.24 2.29
CA GLU A 47 -5.38 -2.63 2.59
C GLU A 47 -4.05 -2.98 1.94
N ILE A 48 -3.24 -3.78 2.63
CA ILE A 48 -2.03 -4.32 2.06
C ILE A 48 -2.07 -5.83 2.17
N TYR A 49 -1.77 -6.50 1.07
CA TYR A 49 -1.80 -7.95 0.97
C TYR A 49 -0.44 -8.48 0.56
N LEU A 50 -0.07 -9.59 1.19
CA LEU A 50 1.02 -10.43 0.70
C LEU A 50 0.38 -11.62 -0.01
N GLU A 51 0.59 -11.71 -1.31
CA GLU A 51 -0.07 -12.75 -2.09
C GLU A 51 0.79 -14.00 -2.20
N PHE A 52 2.08 -13.83 -2.43
CA PHE A 52 2.98 -14.98 -2.45
C PHE A 52 4.43 -14.54 -2.26
N GLU A 53 5.23 -15.51 -1.87
CA GLU A 53 6.67 -15.38 -1.70
C GLU A 53 7.35 -16.10 -2.85
N THR A 54 8.25 -15.41 -3.55
CA THR A 54 9.03 -16.00 -4.61
C THR A 54 10.49 -16.01 -4.21
N GLY A 55 11.20 -17.06 -4.62
CA GLY A 55 12.63 -17.10 -4.49
C GLY A 55 13.29 -16.37 -5.64
N SER A 56 14.42 -15.72 -5.37
CA SER A 56 15.24 -15.18 -6.43
C SER A 56 15.81 -16.31 -7.27
N LEU A 57 15.66 -16.22 -8.59
CA LEU A 57 16.24 -17.17 -9.51
C LEU A 57 17.59 -16.65 -9.96
N ASP A 58 18.59 -16.74 -9.10
CA ASP A 58 19.95 -16.59 -9.55
C ASP A 58 20.45 -17.98 -9.97
N GLY A 59 21.41 -18.04 -10.82
CA GLY A 59 21.82 -19.28 -11.46
C GLY A 59 22.41 -20.35 -10.55
N ASP A 60 22.64 -20.08 -9.29
CA ASP A 60 23.20 -21.04 -8.35
C ASP A 60 22.16 -21.72 -7.48
N ASN A 61 20.89 -21.42 -7.71
CA ASN A 61 19.77 -22.05 -7.03
C ASN A 61 19.74 -21.82 -5.51
N ARG A 62 20.45 -20.82 -5.02
CA ARG A 62 20.44 -20.47 -3.60
C ARG A 62 19.41 -19.39 -3.34
N LYS A 63 18.61 -19.60 -2.33
CA LYS A 63 17.60 -18.62 -1.89
C LYS A 63 18.24 -17.58 -1.00
N LYS A 64 19.15 -16.79 -1.57
CA LYS A 64 19.77 -15.70 -0.82
C LYS A 64 18.82 -14.54 -0.63
N ASN A 65 18.01 -14.28 -1.65
CA ASN A 65 17.08 -13.18 -1.64
C ASN A 65 15.68 -13.73 -1.87
N ARG A 66 14.83 -13.50 -0.92
CA ARG A 66 13.42 -13.79 -1.06
C ARG A 66 12.73 -12.55 -1.58
N ALA A 67 11.78 -12.75 -2.46
CA ALA A 67 10.94 -11.68 -2.93
C ALA A 67 9.51 -11.97 -2.49
N PHE A 68 8.85 -10.93 -2.00
CA PHE A 68 7.43 -11.00 -1.65
C PHE A 68 6.67 -10.18 -2.66
N GLU A 69 5.61 -10.75 -3.18
CA GLU A 69 4.73 -10.06 -4.11
C GLU A 69 3.35 -9.90 -3.49
N GLY A 70 2.76 -8.76 -3.71
CA GLY A 70 1.45 -8.50 -3.17
C GLY A 70 0.82 -7.27 -3.79
N SER A 71 -0.17 -6.76 -3.09
CA SER A 71 -0.92 -5.61 -3.56
C SER A 71 -1.22 -4.65 -2.42
N VAL A 72 -1.37 -3.38 -2.79
CA VAL A 72 -1.87 -2.33 -1.92
C VAL A 72 -3.13 -1.79 -2.55
N HIS A 73 -4.19 -1.71 -1.76
CA HIS A 73 -5.47 -1.17 -2.21
C HIS A 73 -5.77 0.11 -1.45
N LEU A 74 -6.30 1.08 -2.16
CA LEU A 74 -6.86 2.29 -1.57
C LEU A 74 -8.31 2.39 -1.99
N PHE A 75 -9.17 2.62 -1.01
CA PHE A 75 -10.58 2.89 -1.23
C PHE A 75 -10.86 4.30 -0.73
N SER A 76 -11.58 5.10 -1.51
CA SER A 76 -11.90 6.46 -1.11
C SER A 76 -13.24 6.89 -1.68
N ARG A 77 -13.99 7.65 -0.88
CA ARG A 77 -15.20 8.33 -1.35
C ARG A 77 -14.86 9.52 -2.23
N LYS A 78 -13.61 9.96 -2.20
CA LYS A 78 -13.15 11.13 -2.95
C LYS A 78 -12.48 10.68 -4.24
N ARG A 79 -12.80 11.38 -5.33
CA ARG A 79 -12.28 11.03 -6.66
C ARG A 79 -10.75 11.05 -6.74
N ASP A 80 -10.13 11.98 -6.04
CA ASP A 80 -8.67 12.11 -6.02
C ASP A 80 -8.00 11.26 -4.96
N GLY A 81 -8.79 10.52 -4.15
CA GLY A 81 -8.25 9.72 -3.07
C GLY A 81 -7.67 10.53 -1.93
N GLU A 82 -8.02 11.81 -1.81
CA GLU A 82 -7.56 12.70 -0.76
C GLU A 82 -6.03 12.84 -0.69
N GLY A 83 -5.36 12.67 -1.83
CA GLY A 83 -3.90 12.78 -1.91
C GLY A 83 -3.15 11.52 -1.48
N TRP A 84 -3.85 10.51 -0.97
CA TRP A 84 -3.21 9.27 -0.54
C TRP A 84 -2.51 8.51 -1.67
N PRO A 85 -3.00 8.50 -2.93
CA PRO A 85 -2.29 7.77 -3.98
C PRO A 85 -0.84 8.19 -4.15
N ALA A 86 -0.55 9.49 -4.11
CA ALA A 86 0.82 9.98 -4.25
C ALA A 86 1.71 9.51 -3.09
N LEU A 87 1.18 9.51 -1.87
CA LEU A 87 1.93 9.05 -0.70
C LEU A 87 2.17 7.54 -0.72
N ILE A 88 1.18 6.77 -1.18
CA ILE A 88 1.33 5.33 -1.35
C ILE A 88 2.42 5.04 -2.39
N GLU A 89 2.39 5.71 -3.52
CA GLU A 89 3.38 5.52 -4.58
C GLU A 89 4.79 5.92 -4.13
N GLN A 90 4.89 6.99 -3.36
CA GLN A 90 6.15 7.41 -2.78
C GLN A 90 6.72 6.35 -1.84
N THR A 91 5.86 5.76 -1.01
CA THR A 91 6.26 4.68 -0.10
C THR A 91 6.66 3.44 -0.85
N LEU A 92 5.91 3.05 -1.88
CA LEU A 92 6.27 1.91 -2.72
C LEU A 92 7.64 2.13 -3.39
N THR A 93 7.90 3.34 -3.87
CA THR A 93 9.19 3.67 -4.47
C THR A 93 10.32 3.55 -3.44
N GLU A 94 10.08 3.99 -2.22
CA GLU A 94 11.08 3.93 -1.15
C GLU A 94 11.45 2.50 -0.78
N TYR A 95 10.47 1.59 -0.71
CA TYR A 95 10.69 0.22 -0.22
C TYR A 95 10.83 -0.82 -1.32
N CYS A 96 10.31 -0.54 -2.50
CA CYS A 96 10.31 -1.49 -3.62
C CYS A 96 11.07 -0.98 -4.84
N ASP A 97 11.70 0.19 -4.75
CA ASP A 97 12.35 0.86 -5.87
C ASP A 97 11.40 1.01 -7.06
N SER A 98 11.71 0.42 -8.20
CA SER A 98 10.86 0.46 -9.38
C SER A 98 9.97 -0.78 -9.52
N CYS A 99 9.98 -1.66 -8.51
CA CYS A 99 9.26 -2.94 -8.59
C CYS A 99 7.82 -2.81 -8.11
N TRP A 100 7.10 -1.85 -8.65
CA TRP A 100 5.68 -1.65 -8.40
C TRP A 100 5.03 -0.99 -9.60
N ARG A 101 3.72 -1.16 -9.72
CA ARG A 101 2.95 -0.44 -10.71
C ARG A 101 1.51 -0.28 -10.23
N LEU A 102 0.85 0.74 -10.74
CA LEU A 102 -0.60 0.87 -10.58
C LEU A 102 -1.26 -0.14 -11.52
N ASP A 103 -1.99 -1.08 -10.95
CA ASP A 103 -2.65 -2.13 -11.71
C ASP A 103 -3.98 -1.64 -12.27
N TYR A 104 -4.79 -0.98 -11.43
CA TYR A 104 -5.97 -0.30 -11.92
C TYR A 104 -6.46 0.77 -10.95
N HIS A 105 -7.30 1.64 -11.50
CA HIS A 105 -8.00 2.67 -10.77
C HIS A 105 -9.40 2.75 -11.35
N THR A 106 -10.41 2.53 -10.55
CA THR A 106 -11.79 2.49 -11.01
C THR A 106 -12.74 3.05 -9.96
N HIS A 107 -13.94 3.36 -10.39
CA HIS A 107 -15.05 3.70 -9.50
C HIS A 107 -15.98 2.49 -9.41
N GLU A 108 -16.15 1.97 -8.21
CA GLU A 108 -17.04 0.84 -7.95
C GLU A 108 -18.44 1.37 -7.68
N THR A 109 -19.36 1.06 -8.57
CA THR A 109 -20.73 1.59 -8.47
C THR A 109 -21.50 1.02 -7.28
N GLU A 110 -21.25 -0.24 -6.94
CA GLU A 110 -21.95 -0.90 -5.83
C GLU A 110 -21.65 -0.28 -4.47
N THR A 111 -20.40 0.11 -4.25
CA THR A 111 -19.95 0.68 -2.98
C THR A 111 -19.88 2.20 -3.02
N ASN A 112 -19.92 2.78 -4.21
CA ASN A 112 -19.68 4.20 -4.45
C ASN A 112 -18.29 4.63 -3.96
N LEU A 113 -17.31 3.77 -4.13
CA LEU A 113 -15.93 4.03 -3.75
C LEU A 113 -15.03 4.05 -4.98
N PHE A 114 -14.06 4.95 -4.96
CA PHE A 114 -12.96 4.90 -5.91
C PHE A 114 -11.94 3.92 -5.37
N HIS A 115 -11.44 3.04 -6.21
CA HIS A 115 -10.56 1.94 -5.82
C HIS A 115 -9.30 1.99 -6.66
N TRP A 116 -8.16 2.04 -5.99
CA TRP A 116 -6.84 1.91 -6.60
C TRP A 116 -6.22 0.60 -6.15
N GLU A 117 -5.55 -0.07 -7.07
CA GLU A 117 -4.75 -1.24 -6.73
C GLU A 117 -3.37 -1.11 -7.34
N TRP A 118 -2.35 -1.18 -6.47
CA TRP A 118 -0.95 -1.27 -6.87
C TRP A 118 -0.46 -2.68 -6.60
N VAL A 119 0.37 -3.19 -7.50
CA VAL A 119 1.06 -4.45 -7.29
C VAL A 119 2.54 -4.14 -7.07
N TYR A 120 3.17 -4.89 -6.19
CA TYR A 120 4.54 -4.63 -5.78
C TYR A 120 5.32 -5.91 -5.61
N GLN A 121 6.63 -5.78 -5.65
CA GLN A 121 7.57 -6.82 -5.27
C GLN A 121 8.59 -6.19 -4.34
N VAL A 122 8.83 -6.81 -3.19
CA VAL A 122 9.76 -6.33 -2.19
C VAL A 122 10.60 -7.48 -1.69
N GLU A 123 11.83 -7.20 -1.31
CA GLU A 123 12.70 -8.21 -0.73
C GLU A 123 12.22 -8.59 0.67
N GLY A 124 12.43 -9.85 1.00
CA GLY A 124 12.02 -10.39 2.28
C GLY A 124 13.06 -10.37 3.37
#